data_2bdc49826990ea79b99c7bc1de711f25
#
_entry.id   2bdc49826990ea79b99c7bc1de711f25
#
_cell.length_a   1.000
_cell.length_b   1.000
_cell.length_c   1.000
_cell.angle_alpha   90.00
_cell.angle_beta   90.00
_cell.angle_gamma   90.00
#
_symmetry.space_group_name_H-M   'P 1'
#
loop_
_entity.id
_entity.type
_entity.pdbx_description
1 polymer ?
#
loop_
_entity_poly.entity_id
_entity_poly.type
_entity_poly.pdbx_seq_one_letter_code
_entity_poly.pdbx_strand_id
1 'polypeptide(L)'
;PIPEIDKASKESRRIGLGVMGVADLLYKLRIPYNSKEGYDFQSKLAEALTYYSMEESVALGKSRGKFPLCSKTEYPDGNIPVAGYYEKTKEEQSYDWDALIAKIQKYGIRNVLTTTVAPTGTLSMLADCSNGMEPNFALVFEKRVTVGRFFYTNKIFEEVLKENNLYSEELLAKVADNYGSVKGIPEI
;
A
#
# COMPACT_ATOMS: atom_id res chain seq x y z
N PRO A 1 -21.99 9.46 16.00
CA PRO A 1 -20.71 9.71 16.66
C PRO A 1 -20.91 10.63 17.87
N ILE A 2 -20.10 10.48 18.89
CA ILE A 2 -20.11 11.39 20.03
C ILE A 2 -19.50 12.74 19.62
N PRO A 3 -19.92 13.87 20.23
CA PRO A 3 -19.51 15.22 19.81
C PRO A 3 -17.99 15.44 19.79
N GLU A 4 -17.27 14.85 20.72
CA GLU A 4 -15.82 14.96 20.84
C GLU A 4 -15.08 14.31 19.65
N ILE A 5 -15.56 13.15 19.19
CA ILE A 5 -15.00 12.45 18.00
C ILE A 5 -15.32 13.25 16.73
N ASP A 6 -16.55 13.76 16.59
CA ASP A 6 -16.95 14.58 15.46
C ASP A 6 -16.08 15.85 15.37
N LYS A 7 -15.87 16.53 16.50
CA LYS A 7 -14.99 17.69 16.59
C LYS A 7 -13.56 17.36 16.18
N ALA A 8 -12.94 16.34 16.79
CA ALA A 8 -11.56 15.96 16.49
C ALA A 8 -11.36 15.56 15.01
N SER A 9 -12.33 14.81 14.45
CA SER A 9 -12.31 14.43 13.03
C SER A 9 -12.41 15.63 12.11
N LYS A 10 -13.27 16.61 12.41
CA LYS A 10 -13.42 17.82 11.61
C LYS A 10 -12.25 18.80 11.75
N GLU A 11 -11.62 18.85 12.92
CA GLU A 11 -10.47 19.72 13.18
C GLU A 11 -9.20 19.26 12.47
N SER A 12 -8.96 17.95 12.37
CA SER A 12 -7.77 17.37 11.73
C SER A 12 -7.99 16.98 10.26
N ARG A 13 -9.22 16.59 9.91
CA ARG A 13 -9.59 16.06 8.57
C ARG A 13 -8.64 14.98 8.08
N ARG A 14 -8.18 14.11 8.98
CA ARG A 14 -7.29 13.00 8.66
C ARG A 14 -7.98 12.02 7.72
N ILE A 15 -7.28 11.63 6.66
CA ILE A 15 -7.67 10.55 5.76
C ILE A 15 -6.51 9.56 5.63
N GLY A 16 -6.76 8.42 5.03
CA GLY A 16 -5.76 7.38 4.82
C GLY A 16 -5.97 6.74 3.46
N LEU A 17 -5.33 7.28 2.42
CA LEU A 17 -5.24 6.62 1.12
C LEU A 17 -4.13 5.57 1.19
N GLY A 18 -4.44 4.36 0.79
CA GLY A 18 -3.48 3.25 0.75
C GLY A 18 -3.68 2.38 -0.48
N VAL A 19 -2.83 1.39 -0.63
CA VAL A 19 -2.87 0.44 -1.73
C VAL A 19 -3.01 -0.99 -1.20
N MET A 20 -3.45 -1.90 -2.05
CA MET A 20 -3.37 -3.35 -1.86
C MET A 20 -2.98 -3.99 -3.20
N GLY A 21 -2.56 -5.25 -3.18
CA GLY A 21 -2.13 -5.96 -4.39
C GLY A 21 -0.68 -5.68 -4.81
N VAL A 22 0.16 -5.10 -3.94
CA VAL A 22 1.54 -4.77 -4.30
C VAL A 22 2.38 -6.02 -4.54
N ALA A 23 2.23 -7.06 -3.73
CA ALA A 23 2.94 -8.32 -3.96
C ALA A 23 2.52 -8.98 -5.28
N ASP A 24 1.24 -8.98 -5.60
CA ASP A 24 0.73 -9.51 -6.87
C ASP A 24 1.25 -8.69 -8.06
N LEU A 25 1.35 -7.37 -7.93
CA LEU A 25 1.94 -6.52 -8.95
C LEU A 25 3.42 -6.88 -9.18
N LEU A 26 4.19 -7.05 -8.10
CA LEU A 26 5.60 -7.45 -8.21
C LEU A 26 5.75 -8.83 -8.88
N TYR A 27 4.87 -9.80 -8.57
CA TYR A 27 4.85 -11.09 -9.25
C TYR A 27 4.61 -10.95 -10.77
N LYS A 28 3.62 -10.14 -11.16
CA LYS A 28 3.35 -9.86 -12.59
C LYS A 28 4.51 -9.19 -13.29
N LEU A 29 5.23 -8.34 -12.60
CA LEU A 29 6.44 -7.68 -13.10
C LEU A 29 7.69 -8.59 -13.04
N ARG A 30 7.57 -9.78 -12.43
CA ARG A 30 8.69 -10.72 -12.19
C ARG A 30 9.80 -10.11 -11.35
N ILE A 31 9.45 -9.24 -10.41
CA ILE A 31 10.35 -8.59 -9.48
C ILE A 31 10.25 -9.32 -8.13
N PRO A 32 11.34 -9.93 -7.61
CA PRO A 32 11.33 -10.54 -6.30
C PRO A 32 11.04 -9.48 -5.21
N TYR A 33 10.07 -9.78 -4.35
CA TYR A 33 9.62 -8.84 -3.31
C TYR A 33 10.77 -8.34 -2.42
N ASN A 34 11.65 -9.24 -1.98
CA ASN A 34 12.78 -8.94 -1.09
C ASN A 34 14.09 -8.65 -1.84
N SER A 35 14.02 -8.09 -3.04
CA SER A 35 15.17 -7.63 -3.82
C SER A 35 15.34 -6.13 -3.73
N LYS A 36 16.55 -5.65 -4.09
CA LYS A 36 16.78 -4.20 -4.21
C LYS A 36 15.79 -3.54 -5.18
N GLU A 37 15.52 -4.17 -6.31
CA GLU A 37 14.55 -3.68 -7.30
C GLU A 37 13.14 -3.62 -6.72
N GLY A 38 12.74 -4.64 -5.93
CA GLY A 38 11.46 -4.66 -5.22
C GLY A 38 11.32 -3.52 -4.21
N TYR A 39 12.36 -3.23 -3.45
CA TYR A 39 12.39 -2.13 -2.50
C TYR A 39 12.37 -0.77 -3.20
N ASP A 40 13.16 -0.60 -4.27
CA ASP A 40 13.18 0.62 -5.07
C ASP A 40 11.80 0.89 -5.72
N PHE A 41 11.14 -0.16 -6.23
CA PHE A 41 9.79 -0.06 -6.78
C PHE A 41 8.77 0.39 -5.72
N GLN A 42 8.76 -0.27 -4.56
CA GLN A 42 7.84 0.07 -3.47
C GLN A 42 8.10 1.48 -2.93
N SER A 43 9.36 1.91 -2.83
CA SER A 43 9.73 3.27 -2.44
C SER A 43 9.17 4.31 -3.41
N LYS A 44 9.31 4.08 -4.71
CA LYS A 44 8.76 4.98 -5.74
C LYS A 44 7.23 5.01 -5.73
N LEU A 45 6.58 3.87 -5.53
CA LEU A 45 5.13 3.77 -5.40
C LEU A 45 4.62 4.57 -4.19
N ALA A 46 5.28 4.42 -3.03
CA ALA A 46 4.93 5.14 -1.82
C ALA A 46 5.15 6.65 -1.97
N GLU A 47 6.25 7.05 -2.62
CA GLU A 47 6.53 8.45 -2.92
C GLU A 47 5.45 9.05 -3.83
N ALA A 48 5.10 8.37 -4.94
CA ALA A 48 4.05 8.80 -5.85
C ALA A 48 2.71 9.00 -5.14
N LEU A 49 2.29 7.98 -4.36
CA LEU A 49 1.04 8.01 -3.63
C LEU A 49 0.98 9.20 -2.65
N THR A 50 2.07 9.42 -1.92
CA THR A 50 2.16 10.49 -0.93
C THR A 50 2.18 11.85 -1.61
N TYR A 51 3.01 12.03 -2.64
CA TYR A 51 3.12 13.29 -3.37
C TYR A 51 1.78 13.73 -3.96
N TYR A 52 1.13 12.88 -4.76
CA TYR A 52 -0.12 13.24 -5.42
C TYR A 52 -1.29 13.39 -4.44
N SER A 53 -1.34 12.60 -3.38
CA SER A 53 -2.38 12.77 -2.35
C SER A 53 -2.22 14.09 -1.59
N MET A 54 -1.00 14.54 -1.32
CA MET A 54 -0.74 15.83 -0.71
C MET A 54 -1.01 16.97 -1.69
N GLU A 55 -0.63 16.85 -2.96
CA GLU A 55 -0.92 17.86 -3.99
C GLU A 55 -2.42 18.09 -4.14
N GLU A 56 -3.23 17.01 -4.22
CA GLU A 56 -4.69 17.12 -4.25
C GLU A 56 -5.24 17.71 -2.96
N SER A 57 -4.68 17.34 -1.81
CA SER A 57 -5.08 17.92 -0.52
C SER A 57 -4.79 19.43 -0.44
N VAL A 58 -3.75 19.93 -1.11
CA VAL A 58 -3.49 21.37 -1.26
C VAL A 58 -4.53 22.03 -2.16
N ALA A 59 -4.88 21.38 -3.30
CA ALA A 59 -5.93 21.89 -4.19
C ALA A 59 -7.28 21.98 -3.46
N LEU A 60 -7.62 20.97 -2.65
CA LEU A 60 -8.78 20.99 -1.77
C LEU A 60 -8.67 22.05 -0.66
N GLY A 61 -7.48 22.27 -0.11
CA GLY A 61 -7.20 23.34 0.84
C GLY A 61 -7.48 24.72 0.26
N LYS A 62 -7.08 24.93 -0.99
CA LYS A 62 -7.34 26.18 -1.72
C LYS A 62 -8.83 26.40 -2.01
N SER A 63 -9.57 25.36 -2.41
CA SER A 63 -10.99 25.46 -2.83
C SER A 63 -11.98 25.36 -1.68
N ARG A 64 -11.67 24.60 -0.62
CA ARG A 64 -12.58 24.28 0.49
C ARG A 64 -12.07 24.73 1.86
N GLY A 65 -10.93 25.41 1.89
CA GLY A 65 -10.24 25.81 3.12
C GLY A 65 -9.33 24.70 3.68
N LYS A 66 -8.24 25.11 4.31
CA LYS A 66 -7.32 24.21 5.02
C LYS A 66 -8.00 23.56 6.23
N PHE A 67 -7.43 22.49 6.78
CA PHE A 67 -7.97 21.91 8.02
C PHE A 67 -7.81 22.89 9.19
N PRO A 68 -8.78 22.94 10.15
CA PRO A 68 -8.83 23.97 11.19
C PRO A 68 -7.57 24.09 12.04
N LEU A 69 -6.90 22.97 12.35
CA LEU A 69 -5.68 22.98 13.17
C LEU A 69 -4.39 23.21 12.36
N CYS A 70 -4.46 23.50 11.08
CA CYS A 70 -3.29 23.63 10.20
C CYS A 70 -2.25 24.62 10.74
N SER A 71 -2.66 25.75 11.29
CA SER A 71 -1.78 26.75 11.87
C SER A 71 -1.09 26.33 13.17
N LYS A 72 -1.51 25.22 13.76
CA LYS A 72 -0.89 24.60 14.96
C LYS A 72 0.05 23.45 14.63
N THR A 73 0.31 23.23 13.37
CA THR A 73 1.23 22.19 12.86
C THR A 73 2.45 22.85 12.24
N GLU A 74 3.41 22.05 11.82
CA GLU A 74 4.64 22.50 11.18
C GLU A 74 4.48 22.81 9.68
N TYR A 75 3.31 22.54 9.09
CA TYR A 75 3.06 22.83 7.67
C TYR A 75 3.28 24.31 7.27
N PRO A 76 2.89 25.32 8.08
CA PRO A 76 3.20 26.72 7.78
C PRO A 76 4.70 27.01 7.68
N ASP A 77 5.52 26.27 8.43
CA ASP A 77 6.98 26.41 8.44
C ASP A 77 7.66 25.64 7.32
N GLY A 78 6.89 24.89 6.52
CA GLY A 78 7.39 24.09 5.41
C GLY A 78 7.84 22.68 5.80
N ASN A 79 7.63 22.25 7.04
CA ASN A 79 7.92 20.92 7.47
C ASN A 79 6.75 19.99 7.15
N ILE A 80 7.03 18.87 6.50
CA ILE A 80 6.05 17.86 6.07
C ILE A 80 6.33 16.51 6.73
N PRO A 81 5.31 15.70 7.04
CA PRO A 81 5.49 14.40 7.68
C PRO A 81 5.89 13.30 6.66
N VAL A 82 6.97 13.55 5.90
CA VAL A 82 7.47 12.66 4.85
C VAL A 82 8.96 12.42 5.07
N ALA A 83 9.32 11.35 5.77
CA ALA A 83 10.70 11.04 6.09
C ALA A 83 11.61 10.98 4.85
N GLY A 84 11.14 10.35 3.77
CA GLY A 84 11.89 10.25 2.53
C GLY A 84 12.25 11.59 1.88
N TYR A 85 11.53 12.68 2.19
CA TYR A 85 11.91 14.02 1.73
C TYR A 85 13.22 14.49 2.38
N TYR A 86 13.42 14.15 3.67
CA TYR A 86 14.60 14.57 4.44
C TYR A 86 15.78 13.61 4.29
N GLU A 87 15.51 12.35 3.98
CA GLU A 87 16.52 11.28 3.90
C GLU A 87 17.12 11.13 2.50
N LYS A 88 16.37 11.46 1.46
CA LYS A 88 16.81 11.35 0.06
C LYS A 88 17.44 12.65 -0.44
N THR A 89 18.46 12.51 -1.29
CA THR A 89 19.01 13.65 -2.05
C THR A 89 17.98 14.14 -3.10
N LYS A 90 18.21 15.33 -3.65
CA LYS A 90 17.30 15.88 -4.68
C LYS A 90 17.25 15.00 -5.93
N GLU A 91 18.38 14.39 -6.29
CA GLU A 91 18.51 13.49 -7.45
C GLU A 91 17.78 12.16 -7.24
N GLU A 92 17.60 11.74 -5.99
CA GLU A 92 16.88 10.52 -5.63
C GLU A 92 15.37 10.72 -5.50
N GLN A 93 14.91 11.98 -5.43
CA GLN A 93 13.50 12.32 -5.37
C GLN A 93 12.89 12.27 -6.78
N SER A 94 11.72 11.65 -6.92
CA SER A 94 11.04 11.54 -8.21
C SER A 94 10.15 12.76 -8.54
N TYR A 95 9.89 13.61 -7.55
CA TYR A 95 8.95 14.74 -7.65
C TYR A 95 9.53 16.03 -7.07
N ASP A 96 9.00 17.17 -7.49
CA ASP A 96 9.37 18.50 -6.98
C ASP A 96 8.66 18.80 -5.65
N TRP A 97 9.23 18.25 -4.57
CA TRP A 97 8.73 18.43 -3.21
C TRP A 97 8.81 19.89 -2.75
N ASP A 98 9.84 20.63 -3.18
CA ASP A 98 10.00 22.05 -2.80
C ASP A 98 8.87 22.90 -3.36
N ALA A 99 8.48 22.65 -4.62
CA ALA A 99 7.33 23.34 -5.21
C ALA A 99 6.02 22.97 -4.49
N LEU A 100 5.86 21.71 -4.07
CA LEU A 100 4.69 21.30 -3.28
C LEU A 100 4.66 21.96 -1.91
N ILE A 101 5.80 21.99 -1.20
CA ILE A 101 5.93 22.67 0.10
C ILE A 101 5.59 24.15 -0.03
N ALA A 102 6.09 24.84 -1.04
CA ALA A 102 5.74 26.24 -1.31
C ALA A 102 4.23 26.45 -1.51
N LYS A 103 3.56 25.51 -2.21
CA LYS A 103 2.10 25.52 -2.35
C LYS A 103 1.39 25.31 -1.00
N ILE A 104 1.89 24.39 -0.15
CA ILE A 104 1.36 24.12 1.19
C ILE A 104 1.45 25.39 2.06
N GLN A 105 2.61 26.04 2.09
CA GLN A 105 2.81 27.28 2.84
C GLN A 105 1.87 28.39 2.37
N LYS A 106 1.68 28.52 1.07
CA LYS A 106 0.84 29.57 0.46
C LYS A 106 -0.66 29.34 0.67
N TYR A 107 -1.14 28.12 0.48
CA TYR A 107 -2.59 27.82 0.42
C TYR A 107 -3.09 27.00 1.63
N GLY A 108 -2.18 26.41 2.39
CA GLY A 108 -2.49 25.38 3.37
C GLY A 108 -2.83 24.04 2.73
N ILE A 109 -3.08 23.05 3.56
CA ILE A 109 -3.46 21.69 3.15
C ILE A 109 -4.80 21.32 3.79
N ARG A 110 -5.65 20.54 3.08
CA ARG A 110 -7.00 20.18 3.57
C ARG A 110 -6.98 19.13 4.65
N ASN A 111 -6.04 18.22 4.64
CA ASN A 111 -5.96 17.03 5.48
C ASN A 111 -4.63 17.01 6.24
N VAL A 112 -4.65 16.72 7.53
CA VAL A 112 -3.43 16.66 8.36
C VAL A 112 -2.51 15.51 7.94
N LEU A 113 -3.08 14.39 7.52
CA LEU A 113 -2.40 13.25 6.90
C LEU A 113 -3.25 12.74 5.74
N THR A 114 -2.60 12.24 4.68
CA THR A 114 -3.29 11.81 3.46
C THR A 114 -3.15 10.33 3.19
N THR A 115 -2.07 9.69 3.63
CA THR A 115 -1.77 8.28 3.33
C THR A 115 -1.79 7.38 4.55
N THR A 116 -1.96 6.09 4.32
CA THR A 116 -1.87 5.03 5.34
C THR A 116 -1.38 3.73 4.71
N VAL A 117 -0.73 2.89 5.50
CA VAL A 117 -0.47 1.49 5.15
C VAL A 117 -1.39 0.64 6.02
N ALA A 118 -2.56 0.31 5.45
CA ALA A 118 -3.56 -0.50 6.13
C ALA A 118 -3.38 -1.99 5.82
N PRO A 119 -3.69 -2.91 6.76
CA PRO A 119 -3.55 -4.36 6.54
C PRO A 119 -4.43 -4.89 5.40
N THR A 120 -5.61 -4.33 5.19
CA THR A 120 -6.60 -4.68 4.14
C THR A 120 -7.00 -6.16 4.08
N GLY A 121 -6.88 -6.92 5.19
CA GLY A 121 -7.09 -8.37 5.21
C GLY A 121 -8.41 -8.85 4.60
N THR A 122 -9.54 -8.23 4.95
CA THR A 122 -10.85 -8.57 4.39
C THR A 122 -11.10 -7.92 3.02
N LEU A 123 -10.63 -6.67 2.84
CA LEU A 123 -10.79 -5.93 1.58
C LEU A 123 -10.02 -6.59 0.43
N SER A 124 -8.80 -7.06 0.69
CA SER A 124 -8.00 -7.75 -0.31
C SER A 124 -8.62 -9.08 -0.76
N MET A 125 -9.28 -9.80 0.17
CA MET A 125 -10.04 -11.00 -0.19
C MET A 125 -11.24 -10.67 -1.09
N LEU A 126 -11.92 -9.54 -0.86
CA LEU A 126 -13.04 -9.10 -1.71
C LEU A 126 -12.54 -8.64 -3.08
N ALA A 127 -11.41 -7.96 -3.13
CA ALA A 127 -10.78 -7.48 -4.37
C ALA A 127 -9.92 -8.57 -5.07
N ASP A 128 -9.75 -9.72 -4.40
CA ASP A 128 -9.00 -10.87 -4.91
C ASP A 128 -7.55 -10.51 -5.29
N CYS A 129 -6.85 -9.89 -4.34
CA CYS A 129 -5.45 -9.49 -4.47
C CYS A 129 -4.70 -9.63 -3.13
N SER A 130 -3.39 -9.45 -3.14
CA SER A 130 -2.56 -9.47 -1.94
C SER A 130 -2.87 -8.32 -0.98
N ASN A 131 -2.58 -8.50 0.31
CA ASN A 131 -2.85 -7.54 1.37
C ASN A 131 -1.93 -6.32 1.27
N GLY A 132 -2.49 -5.13 1.24
CA GLY A 132 -1.72 -3.88 1.34
C GLY A 132 -0.44 -3.87 0.52
N MET A 133 0.66 -3.56 1.19
CA MET A 133 2.02 -3.63 0.66
C MET A 133 2.77 -4.89 1.12
N GLU A 134 2.11 -5.79 1.85
CA GLU A 134 2.74 -6.99 2.41
C GLU A 134 3.01 -8.05 1.34
N PRO A 135 4.03 -8.92 1.53
CA PRO A 135 4.18 -10.11 0.72
C PRO A 135 3.02 -11.09 0.99
N ASN A 136 2.73 -11.97 0.04
CA ASN A 136 1.78 -13.05 0.30
C ASN A 136 2.32 -13.96 1.40
N PHE A 137 1.52 -14.20 2.44
CA PHE A 137 1.90 -15.07 3.56
C PHE A 137 1.94 -16.56 3.14
N ALA A 138 1.17 -16.92 2.11
CA ALA A 138 1.12 -18.25 1.53
C ALA A 138 0.64 -18.18 0.07
N LEU A 139 1.22 -18.97 -0.81
CA LEU A 139 0.78 -19.08 -2.21
C LEU A 139 -0.42 -20.01 -2.34
N VAL A 140 -0.49 -21.01 -1.49
CA VAL A 140 -1.64 -21.92 -1.32
C VAL A 140 -1.89 -22.13 0.16
N PHE A 141 -3.14 -22.04 0.59
CA PHE A 141 -3.53 -22.42 1.94
C PHE A 141 -4.89 -23.12 1.97
N GLU A 142 -5.06 -24.03 2.92
CA GLU A 142 -6.31 -24.72 3.14
C GLU A 142 -7.22 -23.87 4.02
N LYS A 143 -8.38 -23.49 3.50
CA LYS A 143 -9.44 -22.89 4.30
C LYS A 143 -10.42 -23.95 4.78
N ARG A 144 -10.46 -24.18 6.07
CA ARG A 144 -11.42 -25.11 6.71
C ARG A 144 -12.63 -24.34 7.20
N VAL A 145 -13.78 -24.66 6.66
CA VAL A 145 -15.07 -24.08 7.05
C VAL A 145 -16.06 -25.21 7.33
N THR A 146 -17.19 -24.90 7.96
CA THR A 146 -18.21 -25.89 8.35
C THR A 146 -18.68 -26.77 7.20
N VAL A 147 -18.69 -26.23 5.97
CA VAL A 147 -19.18 -26.93 4.76
C VAL A 147 -18.09 -27.68 3.99
N GLY A 148 -16.81 -27.66 4.43
CA GLY A 148 -15.74 -28.39 3.77
C GLY A 148 -14.38 -27.74 3.87
N ARG A 149 -13.44 -28.30 3.09
CA ARG A 149 -12.07 -27.83 2.93
C ARG A 149 -11.90 -27.28 1.51
N PHE A 150 -11.30 -26.10 1.39
CA PHE A 150 -11.05 -25.46 0.11
C PHE A 150 -9.61 -24.98 0.06
N PHE A 151 -8.91 -25.27 -1.04
CA PHE A 151 -7.64 -24.63 -1.30
C PHE A 151 -7.88 -23.23 -1.85
N TYR A 152 -7.25 -22.26 -1.21
CA TYR A 152 -7.16 -20.91 -1.74
C TYR A 152 -5.76 -20.74 -2.34
N THR A 153 -5.72 -20.53 -3.64
CA THR A 153 -4.47 -20.38 -4.39
C THR A 153 -4.34 -18.96 -4.89
N ASN A 154 -3.15 -18.37 -4.74
CA ASN A 154 -2.85 -17.09 -5.38
C ASN A 154 -3.01 -17.24 -6.89
N LYS A 155 -3.83 -16.38 -7.52
CA LYS A 155 -4.18 -16.50 -8.94
C LYS A 155 -2.97 -16.43 -9.87
N ILE A 156 -2.01 -15.55 -9.59
CA ILE A 156 -0.82 -15.40 -10.43
C ILE A 156 0.05 -16.63 -10.31
N PHE A 157 0.16 -17.20 -9.12
CA PHE A 157 0.86 -18.49 -8.94
C PHE A 157 0.15 -19.63 -9.70
N GLU A 158 -1.16 -19.69 -9.64
CA GLU A 158 -1.95 -20.66 -10.40
C GLU A 158 -1.75 -20.52 -11.93
N GLU A 159 -1.77 -19.27 -12.44
CA GLU A 159 -1.48 -18.97 -13.84
C GLU A 159 -0.08 -19.46 -14.23
N VAL A 160 0.94 -19.17 -13.43
CA VAL A 160 2.33 -19.61 -13.66
C VAL A 160 2.42 -21.15 -13.68
N LEU A 161 1.75 -21.84 -12.76
CA LEU A 161 1.72 -23.31 -12.76
C LEU A 161 1.07 -23.88 -14.04
N LYS A 162 -0.03 -23.28 -14.50
CA LYS A 162 -0.71 -23.70 -15.74
C LYS A 162 0.15 -23.43 -16.96
N GLU A 163 0.78 -22.28 -17.07
CA GLU A 163 1.70 -21.93 -18.17
C GLU A 163 2.88 -22.90 -18.30
N ASN A 164 3.35 -23.44 -17.16
CA ASN A 164 4.47 -24.38 -17.12
C ASN A 164 4.03 -25.87 -17.09
N ASN A 165 2.72 -26.15 -17.24
CA ASN A 165 2.15 -27.51 -17.16
C ASN A 165 2.42 -28.23 -15.83
N LEU A 166 2.53 -27.48 -14.74
CA LEU A 166 2.79 -27.97 -13.38
C LEU A 166 1.53 -28.02 -12.50
N TYR A 167 0.42 -27.47 -12.98
CA TYR A 167 -0.80 -27.36 -12.18
C TYR A 167 -1.42 -28.74 -11.90
N SER A 168 -1.47 -29.12 -10.63
CA SER A 168 -2.19 -30.31 -10.15
C SER A 168 -2.65 -30.10 -8.70
N GLU A 169 -3.75 -30.79 -8.32
CA GLU A 169 -4.23 -30.77 -6.93
C GLU A 169 -3.18 -31.35 -5.97
N GLU A 170 -2.43 -32.35 -6.41
CA GLU A 170 -1.35 -32.94 -5.62
C GLU A 170 -0.24 -31.94 -5.32
N LEU A 171 0.17 -31.11 -6.30
CA LEU A 171 1.17 -30.08 -6.11
C LEU A 171 0.65 -28.96 -5.20
N LEU A 172 -0.62 -28.54 -5.37
CA LEU A 172 -1.24 -27.55 -4.49
C LEU A 172 -1.29 -28.03 -3.03
N ALA A 173 -1.62 -29.32 -2.82
CA ALA A 173 -1.59 -29.91 -1.49
C ALA A 173 -0.18 -29.91 -0.88
N LYS A 174 0.86 -30.27 -1.67
CA LYS A 174 2.27 -30.20 -1.22
C LYS A 174 2.67 -28.77 -0.84
N VAL A 175 2.27 -27.76 -1.60
CA VAL A 175 2.54 -26.35 -1.28
C VAL A 175 1.81 -25.93 0.00
N ALA A 176 0.55 -26.31 0.16
CA ALA A 176 -0.23 -26.00 1.37
C ALA A 176 0.37 -26.66 2.62
N ASP A 177 0.78 -27.94 2.54
CA ASP A 177 1.44 -28.68 3.62
C ASP A 177 2.82 -28.09 3.96
N ASN A 178 3.48 -27.46 2.98
CA ASN A 178 4.72 -26.72 3.16
C ASN A 178 4.49 -25.25 3.59
N TYR A 179 3.44 -25.00 4.35
CA TYR A 179 3.06 -23.66 4.84
C TYR A 179 2.82 -22.63 3.73
N GLY A 180 2.37 -23.07 2.57
CA GLY A 180 2.13 -22.21 1.40
C GLY A 180 3.38 -21.73 0.68
N SER A 181 4.53 -22.35 0.97
CA SER A 181 5.82 -22.02 0.37
C SER A 181 6.20 -23.04 -0.70
N VAL A 182 6.78 -22.56 -1.79
CA VAL A 182 7.37 -23.43 -2.85
C VAL A 182 8.81 -23.84 -2.56
N LYS A 183 9.42 -23.30 -1.51
CA LYS A 183 10.83 -23.56 -1.19
C LYS A 183 11.05 -25.04 -0.85
N GLY A 184 11.91 -25.69 -1.63
CA GLY A 184 12.28 -27.10 -1.41
C GLY A 184 11.30 -28.10 -2.04
N ILE A 185 10.35 -27.66 -2.87
CA ILE A 185 9.48 -28.50 -3.66
C ILE A 185 10.18 -28.80 -5.00
N PRO A 186 10.58 -30.05 -5.28
CA PRO A 186 11.44 -30.37 -6.44
C PRO A 186 10.79 -30.13 -7.80
N GLU A 187 9.46 -30.12 -7.86
CA GLU A 187 8.66 -29.93 -9.09
C GLU A 187 8.60 -28.46 -9.54
N ILE A 188 8.95 -27.52 -8.64
CA ILE A 188 8.96 -26.08 -8.87
C ILE A 188 10.38 -25.55 -8.71
#